data_bf63a8eae274a4a743926cc87fcb9fea
#
_entry.id   bf63a8eae274a4a743926cc87fcb9fea
#
_cell.length_a   1.000
_cell.length_b   1.000
_cell.length_c   1.000
_cell.angle_alpha   90.00
_cell.angle_beta   90.00
_cell.angle_gamma   90.00
#
_symmetry.space_group_name_H-M   'P 1'
#
loop_
_entity.id
_entity.type
_entity.pdbx_description
1 polymer ?
#
loop_
_entity_poly.entity_id
_entity_poly.type
_entity_poly.pdbx_seq_one_letter_code
_entity_poly.pdbx_strand_id
1 'polypeptide(L)'
;MPIESFLEYIRYEKNLSTHTVLSYRNDLFQFKKFLETECDGIEMQKVTSDCIREWVALLSEGGMSARSICRKISSLRAFYRYLVVQSDIQESPVKNIPLPKVHKK
;
A
#
# COMPACT_ATOMS: atom_id res chain seq x y z
N MET A 1 1.36 14.03 7.78
CA MET A 1 1.81 12.96 6.89
C MET A 1 0.61 12.34 6.15
N PRO A 2 0.80 11.97 4.90
CA PRO A 2 -0.32 11.39 4.12
C PRO A 2 -0.92 10.14 4.75
N ILE A 3 -0.09 9.28 5.35
CA ILE A 3 -0.57 8.05 5.98
C ILE A 3 -1.50 8.38 7.14
N GLU A 4 -1.12 9.32 7.99
CA GLU A 4 -1.94 9.69 9.14
C GLU A 4 -3.29 10.27 8.71
N SER A 5 -3.28 11.13 7.70
CA SER A 5 -4.52 11.69 7.14
C SER A 5 -5.43 10.60 6.59
N PHE A 6 -4.86 9.63 5.88
CA PHE A 6 -5.62 8.51 5.37
C PHE A 6 -6.23 7.67 6.49
N LEU A 7 -5.44 7.40 7.55
CA LEU A 7 -5.92 6.59 8.67
C LEU A 7 -7.07 7.28 9.40
N GLU A 8 -7.00 8.60 9.58
CA GLU A 8 -8.11 9.36 10.13
C GLU A 8 -9.34 9.28 9.23
N TYR A 9 -9.12 9.40 7.92
CA TYR A 9 -10.21 9.32 6.95
C TYR A 9 -10.96 7.98 7.03
N ILE A 10 -10.24 6.85 7.04
CA ILE A 10 -10.90 5.54 7.09
C ILE A 10 -11.54 5.26 8.44
N ARG A 11 -11.01 5.84 9.51
CA ARG A 11 -11.57 5.67 10.85
C ARG A 11 -12.86 6.46 11.04
N TYR A 12 -12.85 7.74 10.65
CA TYR A 12 -13.97 8.65 10.93
C TYR A 12 -14.96 8.77 9.80
N GLU A 13 -14.50 8.82 8.55
CA GLU A 13 -15.37 8.98 7.38
C GLU A 13 -15.96 7.64 6.90
N LYS A 14 -15.12 6.61 6.88
CA LYS A 14 -15.53 5.26 6.45
C LYS A 14 -15.98 4.39 7.61
N ASN A 15 -15.75 4.84 8.84
CA ASN A 15 -16.19 4.15 10.05
C ASN A 15 -15.70 2.70 10.13
N LEU A 16 -14.46 2.46 9.71
CA LEU A 16 -13.89 1.11 9.75
C LEU A 16 -13.48 0.74 11.18
N SER A 17 -13.44 -0.56 11.45
CA SER A 17 -13.08 -1.05 12.79
C SER A 17 -11.63 -0.72 13.12
N THR A 18 -11.32 -0.67 14.42
CA THR A 18 -9.96 -0.43 14.91
C THR A 18 -8.96 -1.46 14.35
N HIS A 19 -9.36 -2.73 14.27
CA HIS A 19 -8.51 -3.78 13.71
C HIS A 19 -8.18 -3.54 12.25
N THR A 20 -9.16 -3.12 11.46
CA THR A 20 -8.96 -2.81 10.04
C THR A 20 -8.02 -1.61 9.87
N VAL A 21 -8.21 -0.56 10.67
CA VAL A 21 -7.35 0.63 10.64
C VAL A 21 -5.91 0.25 11.00
N LEU A 22 -5.71 -0.58 12.01
CA LEU A 22 -4.36 -1.04 12.39
C LEU A 22 -3.71 -1.88 11.28
N SER A 23 -4.47 -2.72 10.59
CA SER A 23 -3.95 -3.49 9.47
C SER A 23 -3.47 -2.59 8.35
N TYR A 24 -4.24 -1.58 7.97
CA TYR A 24 -3.82 -0.59 6.98
C TYR A 24 -2.56 0.14 7.43
N ARG A 25 -2.54 0.57 8.69
CA ARG A 25 -1.39 1.28 9.26
C ARG A 25 -0.12 0.44 9.15
N ASN A 26 -0.18 -0.82 9.57
CA ASN A 26 0.97 -1.71 9.53
C ASN A 26 1.47 -1.92 8.10
N ASP A 27 0.57 -2.16 7.15
CA ASP A 27 0.94 -2.38 5.76
C ASP A 27 1.59 -1.13 5.16
N LEU A 28 1.02 0.05 5.41
CA LEU A 28 1.55 1.30 4.87
C LEU A 28 2.90 1.68 5.46
N PHE A 29 3.10 1.48 6.76
CA PHE A 29 4.39 1.76 7.38
C PHE A 29 5.46 0.77 6.95
N GLN A 30 5.12 -0.48 6.68
CA GLN A 30 6.05 -1.44 6.10
C GLN A 30 6.49 -0.99 4.71
N PHE A 31 5.56 -0.52 3.89
CA PHE A 31 5.89 0.01 2.57
C PHE A 31 6.76 1.25 2.67
N LYS A 32 6.44 2.16 3.58
CA LYS A 32 7.24 3.36 3.80
C LYS A 32 8.68 3.00 4.19
N LYS A 33 8.86 2.01 5.06
CA LYS A 33 10.18 1.53 5.43
C LYS A 33 10.94 0.97 4.24
N PHE A 34 10.25 0.21 3.37
CA PHE A 34 10.83 -0.27 2.12
C PHE A 34 11.32 0.88 1.25
N LEU A 35 10.52 1.94 1.12
CA LEU A 35 10.92 3.10 0.34
C LEU A 35 12.17 3.77 0.92
N GLU A 36 12.28 3.84 2.24
CA GLU A 36 13.44 4.43 2.90
C GLU A 36 14.71 3.62 2.65
N THR A 37 14.61 2.29 2.62
CA THR A 37 15.78 1.42 2.48
C THR A 37 16.14 1.11 1.02
N GLU A 38 15.15 0.99 0.14
CA GLU A 38 15.37 0.51 -1.23
C GLU A 38 15.10 1.55 -2.32
N CYS A 39 14.40 2.62 -2.00
CA CYS A 39 14.01 3.64 -2.97
C CYS A 39 14.45 5.05 -2.55
N ASP A 40 15.56 5.16 -1.83
CA ASP A 40 16.20 6.42 -1.43
C ASP A 40 15.27 7.37 -0.67
N GLY A 41 14.30 6.82 0.07
CA GLY A 41 13.38 7.63 0.86
C GLY A 41 12.39 8.46 0.05
N ILE A 42 12.05 7.99 -1.15
CA ILE A 42 11.09 8.70 -2.00
C ILE A 42 9.77 8.94 -1.25
N GLU A 43 9.18 10.10 -1.46
CA GLU A 43 7.90 10.43 -0.85
C GLU A 43 6.79 9.54 -1.38
N MET A 44 5.81 9.23 -0.52
CA MET A 44 4.68 8.36 -0.90
C MET A 44 3.94 8.90 -2.13
N GLN A 45 3.82 10.23 -2.25
CA GLN A 45 3.15 10.87 -3.39
C GLN A 45 3.92 10.75 -4.70
N LYS A 46 5.19 10.42 -4.63
CA LYS A 46 6.06 10.33 -5.81
C LYS A 46 6.41 8.90 -6.21
N VAL A 47 5.83 7.93 -5.52
CA VAL A 47 6.07 6.50 -5.78
C VAL A 47 5.60 6.13 -7.18
N THR A 48 6.43 5.33 -7.88
CA THR A 48 6.10 4.81 -9.20
C THR A 48 5.65 3.35 -9.10
N SER A 49 5.03 2.86 -10.16
CA SER A 49 4.65 1.43 -10.24
C SER A 49 5.85 0.51 -10.11
N ASP A 50 7.03 0.92 -10.59
CA ASP A 50 8.25 0.12 -10.48
C ASP A 50 8.65 -0.11 -9.03
N CYS A 51 8.53 0.90 -8.17
CA CYS A 51 8.80 0.74 -6.74
C CYS A 51 7.88 -0.30 -6.11
N ILE A 52 6.61 -0.27 -6.49
CA ILE A 52 5.63 -1.23 -5.96
C ILE A 52 5.93 -2.65 -6.45
N ARG A 53 6.30 -2.81 -7.72
CA ARG A 53 6.70 -4.10 -8.27
C ARG A 53 7.91 -4.67 -7.54
N GLU A 54 8.89 -3.85 -7.23
CA GLU A 54 10.06 -4.27 -6.44
C GLU A 54 9.65 -4.75 -5.06
N TRP A 55 8.73 -4.05 -4.41
CA TRP A 55 8.24 -4.47 -3.09
C TRP A 55 7.54 -5.83 -3.16
N VAL A 56 6.69 -6.04 -4.16
CA VAL A 56 6.03 -7.32 -4.38
C VAL A 56 7.08 -8.44 -4.58
N ALA A 57 8.09 -8.20 -5.40
CA ALA A 57 9.16 -9.17 -5.64
C ALA A 57 9.91 -9.51 -4.35
N LEU A 58 10.26 -8.51 -3.55
CA LEU A 58 10.94 -8.70 -2.27
C LEU A 58 10.10 -9.53 -1.30
N LEU A 59 8.82 -9.21 -1.19
CA LEU A 59 7.91 -9.94 -0.31
C LEU A 59 7.79 -11.41 -0.75
N SER A 60 7.69 -11.63 -2.06
CA SER A 60 7.60 -12.98 -2.61
C SER A 60 8.88 -13.78 -2.38
N GLU A 61 10.04 -13.16 -2.59
CA GLU A 61 11.34 -13.78 -2.34
C GLU A 61 11.55 -14.13 -0.86
N GLY A 62 10.99 -13.30 0.02
CA GLY A 62 11.02 -13.54 1.46
C GLY A 62 10.08 -14.63 1.94
N GLY A 63 9.34 -15.27 1.04
CA GLY A 63 8.45 -16.37 1.38
C GLY A 63 7.04 -15.97 1.80
N MET A 64 6.67 -14.71 1.64
CA MET A 64 5.32 -14.27 1.98
C MET A 64 4.29 -14.92 1.06
N SER A 65 3.14 -15.34 1.62
CA SER A 65 2.09 -15.97 0.84
C SER A 65 1.47 -14.98 -0.15
N ALA A 66 0.96 -15.52 -1.27
CA ALA A 66 0.27 -14.72 -2.27
C ALA A 66 -0.91 -13.95 -1.67
N ARG A 67 -1.65 -14.58 -0.76
CA ARG A 67 -2.78 -13.95 -0.08
C ARG A 67 -2.34 -12.72 0.72
N SER A 68 -1.25 -12.84 1.48
CA SER A 68 -0.72 -11.73 2.27
C SER A 68 -0.21 -10.60 1.40
N ILE A 69 0.48 -10.91 0.30
CA ILE A 69 0.95 -9.91 -0.65
C ILE A 69 -0.24 -9.17 -1.27
N CYS A 70 -1.27 -9.90 -1.71
CA CYS A 70 -2.48 -9.28 -2.27
C CYS A 70 -3.17 -8.36 -1.26
N ARG A 71 -3.22 -8.76 0.01
CA ARG A 71 -3.79 -7.91 1.06
C ARG A 71 -3.01 -6.61 1.22
N LYS A 72 -1.68 -6.68 1.23
CA LYS A 72 -0.83 -5.48 1.34
C LYS A 72 -0.99 -4.56 0.14
N ILE A 73 -1.09 -5.12 -1.06
CA ILE A 73 -1.34 -4.31 -2.26
C ILE A 73 -2.73 -3.66 -2.21
N SER A 74 -3.72 -4.36 -1.66
CA SER A 74 -5.05 -3.76 -1.46
C SER A 74 -5.00 -2.57 -0.52
N SER A 75 -4.17 -2.63 0.53
CA SER A 75 -3.94 -1.48 1.43
C SER A 75 -3.34 -0.30 0.68
N LEU A 76 -2.34 -0.55 -0.17
CA LEU A 76 -1.74 0.50 -1.00
C LEU A 76 -2.76 1.08 -1.98
N ARG A 77 -3.58 0.22 -2.59
CA ARG A 77 -4.60 0.67 -3.54
C ARG A 77 -5.58 1.64 -2.88
N ALA A 78 -6.05 1.31 -1.69
CA ALA A 78 -6.96 2.16 -0.93
C ALA A 78 -6.30 3.50 -0.58
N PHE A 79 -5.05 3.46 -0.14
CA PHE A 79 -4.30 4.66 0.22
C PHE A 79 -4.09 5.58 -0.98
N TYR A 80 -3.63 5.04 -2.11
CA TYR A 80 -3.38 5.85 -3.30
C TYR A 80 -4.67 6.36 -3.93
N ARG A 81 -5.76 5.61 -3.83
CA ARG A 81 -7.07 6.09 -4.25
C ARG A 81 -7.48 7.33 -3.43
N TYR A 82 -7.24 7.29 -2.12
CA TYR A 82 -7.48 8.43 -1.25
C TYR A 82 -6.66 9.65 -1.70
N LEU A 83 -5.38 9.47 -2.02
CA LEU A 83 -4.54 10.56 -2.50
C LEU A 83 -5.05 11.15 -3.81
N VAL A 84 -5.57 10.32 -4.70
CA VAL A 84 -6.17 10.80 -5.95
C VAL A 84 -7.41 11.65 -5.65
N VAL A 85 -8.28 11.18 -4.77
CA VAL A 85 -9.50 11.91 -4.39
C VAL A 85 -9.17 13.24 -3.73
N GLN A 86 -8.09 13.31 -2.94
CA GLN A 86 -7.63 14.54 -2.30
C GLN A 86 -6.84 15.45 -3.25
N SER A 87 -6.66 15.04 -4.49
CA SER A 87 -5.89 15.76 -5.51
C SER A 87 -4.40 15.90 -5.18
N ASP A 88 -3.88 15.06 -4.28
CA ASP A 88 -2.45 15.04 -3.97
C ASP A 88 -1.63 14.41 -5.09
N ILE A 89 -2.24 13.50 -5.86
CA ILE A 89 -1.66 12.88 -7.04
C ILE A 89 -2.70 12.80 -8.13
N GLN A 90 -2.26 12.67 -9.39
CA GLN A 90 -3.18 12.61 -10.54
C GLN A 90 -3.69 11.22 -10.81
N GLU A 91 -2.84 10.19 -10.62
CA GLU A 91 -3.26 8.81 -10.81
C GLU A 91 -2.53 7.89 -9.83
N SER A 92 -3.14 6.73 -9.58
CA SER A 92 -2.58 5.75 -8.64
C SER A 92 -1.43 4.98 -9.28
N PRO A 93 -0.27 4.82 -8.57
CA PRO A 93 0.82 3.98 -9.04
C PRO A 93 0.51 2.48 -8.92
N VAL A 94 -0.61 2.11 -8.30
CA VAL A 94 -1.01 0.71 -8.11
C VAL A 94 -1.77 0.17 -9.32
N LYS A 95 -1.70 0.87 -10.45
CA LYS A 95 -2.30 0.42 -11.71
C LYS A 95 -1.47 -0.72 -12.31
N ASN A 96 -2.16 -1.77 -12.75
CA ASN A 96 -1.56 -2.85 -13.54
C ASN A 96 -0.38 -3.53 -12.84
N ILE A 97 -0.41 -3.63 -11.53
CA ILE A 97 0.61 -4.35 -10.80
C ILE A 97 0.32 -5.84 -10.89
N PRO A 98 1.27 -6.66 -11.43
CA PRO A 98 1.06 -8.10 -11.45
C PRO A 98 1.10 -8.65 -10.03
N LEU A 99 0.04 -9.37 -9.66
CA LEU A 99 -0.08 -9.97 -8.35
C LEU A 99 0.11 -11.48 -8.44
N PRO A 100 0.69 -12.12 -7.41
CA PRO A 100 0.78 -13.57 -7.39
C PRO A 100 -0.61 -14.17 -7.30
N LYS A 101 -0.78 -15.30 -7.98
CA LYS A 101 -2.08 -16.00 -7.98
C LYS A 101 -2.29 -16.70 -6.65
N VAL A 102 -3.48 -16.50 -6.08
CA VAL A 102 -3.90 -17.23 -4.90
C VAL A 102 -4.53 -18.55 -5.37
N HIS A 103 -3.90 -19.67 -5.01
CA HIS A 103 -4.43 -20.98 -5.34
C HIS A 103 -5.60 -21.31 -4.42
N LYS A 104 -6.77 -21.54 -5.02
CA LYS A 104 -7.92 -22.05 -4.30
C LYS A 104 -7.84 -23.58 -4.33
N LYS A 105 -7.90 -24.16 -3.18
CA LYS A 105 -8.05 -25.62 -3.09
C LYS A 105 -9.52 -25.98 -3.20
#